data_c97d54ec1da3ea35bb6bbdaa20eae4ee
#
_entry.id   c97d54ec1da3ea35bb6bbdaa20eae4ee
#
_cell.length_a   1.000
_cell.length_b   1.000
_cell.length_c   1.000
_cell.angle_alpha   90.00
_cell.angle_beta   90.00
_cell.angle_gamma   90.00
#
_symmetry.space_group_name_H-M   'P 1'
#
loop_
_entity.id
_entity.type
_entity.pdbx_description
1 polymer ?
#
loop_
_entity_poly.entity_id
_entity_poly.type
_entity_poly.pdbx_seq_one_letter_code
_entity_poly.pdbx_strand_id
1 'polypeptide(L)'
;MAQIHPDFYTIQHLHQPATEGELILLDFLQKNLNMEFEIYYHPFINGDRPNIVILKKGCGAIIISVNDWDLTDYAINDDLDWWNNSTSTKVQSPFSQINYYKENLVSLHISTFLEKKMNKWYYSNIIYTLVYFHKMSQDNIEKFIHENISKEDNKTKFLKDIKYIQYWGYDSLTLQNLEEYFSKIRIEQPSFLFDEDIYNNFKRYLKPPFHQLEEGIDIKYTKAQAELIRSESRPRRKIKGIAGSGKTLVLAKRAVNAYLRTNSEILILTFNLSLKNYIRDKINDVRESYPWEKFYITNYHQFIKSEANNYNLPIKGLKSYTDINFFEPVKNHIKKYKAIFIDEVQDYQTEWLEIITKYFLYEDSEFVVFGDEKQNIYRRPLDENKEPIIKTIAGNWNKSLNGKSSVSCPLKPSDSAPLKHSTMPP
;
A
#
# COMPACT_ATOMS: atom_id res chain seq x y z
N MET A 1 20.22 17.05 13.44
CA MET A 1 19.05 16.23 13.71
C MET A 1 18.46 15.79 12.38
N ALA A 2 18.00 14.54 12.27
CA ALA A 2 17.36 14.02 11.09
C ALA A 2 16.03 14.73 10.78
N GLN A 3 15.64 14.72 9.50
CA GLN A 3 14.37 15.27 9.06
C GLN A 3 13.27 14.22 9.20
N ILE A 4 12.19 14.54 9.95
CA ILE A 4 11.01 13.65 10.10
C ILE A 4 9.88 14.11 9.19
N HIS A 5 9.19 13.14 8.58
CA HIS A 5 8.04 13.33 7.70
C HIS A 5 6.85 12.45 8.14
N PRO A 6 5.66 13.02 8.45
CA PRO A 6 5.44 14.43 8.70
C PRO A 6 6.24 14.90 9.93
N ASP A 7 6.30 16.23 10.19
CA ASP A 7 7.01 16.75 11.36
C ASP A 7 6.41 16.26 12.68
N PHE A 8 7.19 16.34 13.76
CA PHE A 8 6.82 15.78 15.06
C PHE A 8 5.53 16.39 15.62
N TYR A 9 5.30 17.69 15.38
CA TYR A 9 4.07 18.35 15.80
C TYR A 9 2.86 17.76 15.09
N THR A 10 2.95 17.55 13.79
CA THR A 10 1.90 16.90 12.98
C THR A 10 1.61 15.48 13.47
N ILE A 11 2.65 14.70 13.79
CA ILE A 11 2.50 13.32 14.30
C ILE A 11 1.69 13.29 15.59
N GLN A 12 1.96 14.20 16.53
CA GLN A 12 1.23 14.28 17.80
C GLN A 12 -0.26 14.63 17.65
N HIS A 13 -0.64 15.27 16.53
CA HIS A 13 -2.01 15.72 16.27
C HIS A 13 -2.74 14.89 15.21
N LEU A 14 -2.20 13.72 14.87
CA LEU A 14 -2.88 12.79 13.96
C LEU A 14 -4.20 12.29 14.55
N HIS A 15 -5.16 12.05 13.70
CA HIS A 15 -6.48 11.49 14.10
C HIS A 15 -6.34 10.12 14.80
N GLN A 16 -5.35 9.35 14.42
CA GLN A 16 -4.91 8.14 15.12
C GLN A 16 -3.59 8.48 15.80
N PRO A 17 -3.57 8.65 17.13
CA PRO A 17 -2.36 9.05 17.85
C PRO A 17 -1.28 7.99 17.70
N ALA A 18 -0.02 8.45 17.70
CA ALA A 18 1.12 7.56 17.75
C ALA A 18 1.15 6.80 19.08
N THR A 19 1.59 5.54 19.05
CA THR A 19 1.76 4.75 20.27
C THR A 19 2.95 5.28 21.09
N GLU A 20 3.00 4.89 22.36
CA GLU A 20 4.10 5.29 23.25
C GLU A 20 5.45 4.80 22.71
N GLY A 21 5.51 3.56 22.26
CA GLY A 21 6.72 2.97 21.67
C GLY A 21 7.18 3.68 20.40
N GLU A 22 6.24 4.13 19.57
CA GLU A 22 6.55 4.89 18.36
C GLU A 22 7.13 6.26 18.69
N LEU A 23 6.54 6.99 19.66
CA LEU A 23 7.02 8.31 20.07
C LEU A 23 8.42 8.25 20.69
N ILE A 24 8.67 7.28 21.57
CA ILE A 24 9.99 7.08 22.19
C ILE A 24 11.04 6.76 21.13
N LEU A 25 10.75 5.86 20.21
CA LEU A 25 11.69 5.52 19.13
C LEU A 25 11.93 6.69 18.20
N LEU A 26 10.90 7.43 17.79
CA LEU A 26 11.04 8.62 16.94
C LEU A 26 11.90 9.71 17.59
N ASP A 27 11.68 10.00 18.89
CA ASP A 27 12.48 10.96 19.64
C ASP A 27 13.95 10.53 19.73
N PHE A 28 14.19 9.24 20.02
CA PHE A 28 15.53 8.66 20.03
C PHE A 28 16.22 8.81 18.67
N LEU A 29 15.56 8.42 17.59
CA LEU A 29 16.12 8.50 16.23
C LEU A 29 16.39 9.95 15.81
N GLN A 30 15.45 10.87 16.10
CA GLN A 30 15.63 12.28 15.75
C GLN A 30 16.85 12.92 16.43
N LYS A 31 17.06 12.60 17.70
CA LYS A 31 18.18 13.14 18.49
C LYS A 31 19.54 12.60 18.05
N ASN A 32 19.60 11.33 17.66
CA ASN A 32 20.86 10.63 17.40
C ASN A 32 21.24 10.54 15.91
N LEU A 33 20.30 10.80 14.99
CA LEU A 33 20.61 10.82 13.56
C LEU A 33 20.93 12.23 13.05
N ASN A 34 21.90 12.32 12.12
CA ASN A 34 22.28 13.56 11.48
C ASN A 34 21.30 13.96 10.34
N MET A 35 21.51 15.11 9.71
CA MET A 35 20.63 15.65 8.64
C MET A 35 20.68 14.88 7.32
N GLU A 36 21.58 13.91 7.16
CA GLU A 36 21.65 13.08 5.97
C GLU A 36 20.59 11.96 5.97
N PHE A 37 19.97 11.71 7.14
CA PHE A 37 18.91 10.74 7.30
C PHE A 37 17.53 11.41 7.22
N GLU A 38 16.63 10.77 6.50
CA GLU A 38 15.23 11.12 6.41
C GLU A 38 14.39 10.05 7.11
N ILE A 39 13.52 10.44 8.03
CA ILE A 39 12.66 9.53 8.80
C ILE A 39 11.22 9.73 8.31
N TYR A 40 10.58 8.65 7.91
CA TYR A 40 9.19 8.64 7.46
C TYR A 40 8.35 7.85 8.45
N TYR A 41 7.39 8.53 9.08
CA TYR A 41 6.46 7.93 10.04
C TYR A 41 5.19 7.49 9.32
N HIS A 42 4.79 6.23 9.52
CA HIS A 42 3.63 5.56 8.91
C HIS A 42 3.50 5.86 7.41
N PRO A 43 4.57 5.73 6.63
CA PRO A 43 4.47 5.98 5.20
C PRO A 43 3.50 4.98 4.57
N PHE A 44 2.68 5.47 3.65
CA PHE A 44 1.78 4.63 2.88
C PHE A 44 2.48 4.16 1.60
N ILE A 45 2.96 2.92 1.62
CA ILE A 45 3.69 2.33 0.50
C ILE A 45 2.75 1.39 -0.26
N ASN A 46 1.84 1.97 -1.05
CA ASN A 46 0.95 1.22 -1.94
C ASN A 46 0.16 0.09 -1.23
N GLY A 47 -0.33 0.38 -0.03
CA GLY A 47 -1.07 -0.54 0.85
C GLY A 47 -0.32 -0.98 2.08
N ASP A 48 1.00 -1.12 2.01
CA ASP A 48 1.83 -1.44 3.17
C ASP A 48 2.03 -0.20 4.04
N ARG A 49 1.98 -0.40 5.36
CA ARG A 49 2.10 0.67 6.37
C ARG A 49 3.11 0.29 7.43
N PRO A 50 4.41 0.26 7.11
CA PRO A 50 5.44 0.11 8.13
C PRO A 50 5.39 1.29 9.10
N ASN A 51 5.72 1.07 10.38
CA ASN A 51 5.67 2.13 11.38
C ASN A 51 6.65 3.27 11.06
N ILE A 52 7.91 2.92 10.75
CA ILE A 52 8.94 3.90 10.43
C ILE A 52 9.79 3.38 9.26
N VAL A 53 10.15 4.28 8.34
CA VAL A 53 11.18 4.02 7.33
C VAL A 53 12.25 5.11 7.43
N ILE A 54 13.49 4.68 7.57
CA ILE A 54 14.66 5.57 7.53
C ILE A 54 15.29 5.45 6.15
N LEU A 55 15.62 6.58 5.54
CA LEU A 55 16.25 6.65 4.23
C LEU A 55 17.53 7.48 4.31
N LYS A 56 18.62 6.97 3.74
CA LYS A 56 19.87 7.71 3.52
C LYS A 56 20.23 7.66 2.05
N LYS A 57 20.29 8.85 1.41
CA LYS A 57 20.59 8.98 -0.02
C LYS A 57 21.97 8.34 -0.34
N GLY A 58 22.00 7.52 -1.37
CA GLY A 58 23.23 6.85 -1.83
C GLY A 58 23.69 5.68 -0.95
N CYS A 59 22.98 5.32 0.12
CA CYS A 59 23.41 4.30 1.08
C CYS A 59 22.40 3.15 1.22
N GLY A 60 21.14 3.44 1.56
CA GLY A 60 20.13 2.40 1.76
C GLY A 60 18.89 2.87 2.50
N ALA A 61 18.05 1.91 2.90
CA ALA A 61 16.85 2.13 3.68
C ALA A 61 16.74 1.15 4.85
N ILE A 62 16.14 1.59 5.96
CA ILE A 62 15.80 0.74 7.11
C ILE A 62 14.29 0.79 7.30
N ILE A 63 13.64 -0.37 7.31
CA ILE A 63 12.24 -0.51 7.67
C ILE A 63 12.19 -0.89 9.14
N ILE A 64 11.36 -0.22 9.93
CA ILE A 64 11.19 -0.50 11.34
C ILE A 64 9.73 -0.83 11.66
N SER A 65 9.51 -1.95 12.34
CA SER A 65 8.24 -2.31 12.96
C SER A 65 8.34 -2.02 14.46
N VAL A 66 7.38 -1.28 14.99
CA VAL A 66 7.25 -0.99 16.42
C VAL A 66 6.13 -1.85 17.00
N ASN A 67 6.42 -2.58 18.07
CA ASN A 67 5.48 -3.50 18.69
C ASN A 67 5.34 -3.19 20.17
N ASP A 68 4.13 -2.85 20.58
CA ASP A 68 3.75 -2.66 21.98
C ASP A 68 3.23 -3.97 22.63
N TRP A 69 3.66 -5.11 22.07
CA TRP A 69 3.27 -6.42 22.58
C TRP A 69 4.00 -6.76 23.86
N ASP A 70 3.28 -7.25 24.86
CA ASP A 70 3.83 -7.98 25.96
C ASP A 70 3.94 -9.46 25.51
N LEU A 71 5.15 -9.95 25.30
CA LEU A 71 5.36 -11.31 24.77
C LEU A 71 4.91 -12.39 25.74
N THR A 72 4.65 -12.07 27.01
CA THR A 72 4.08 -13.03 27.98
C THR A 72 2.66 -13.45 27.60
N ASP A 73 1.95 -12.62 26.86
CA ASP A 73 0.61 -12.91 26.30
C ASP A 73 0.66 -13.75 25.02
N TYR A 74 1.84 -14.13 24.55
CA TYR A 74 2.00 -14.83 23.28
C TYR A 74 2.72 -16.18 23.45
N ALA A 75 2.51 -17.06 22.49
CA ALA A 75 3.21 -18.34 22.39
C ALA A 75 3.53 -18.67 20.94
N ILE A 76 4.55 -19.48 20.73
CA ILE A 76 4.92 -20.02 19.43
C ILE A 76 4.70 -21.54 19.47
N ASN A 77 3.87 -22.07 18.57
CA ASN A 77 3.61 -23.52 18.52
C ASN A 77 4.68 -24.27 17.72
N ASP A 78 4.56 -25.59 17.67
CA ASP A 78 5.45 -26.49 16.94
C ASP A 78 5.54 -26.23 15.42
N ASP A 79 4.57 -25.54 14.84
CA ASP A 79 4.57 -25.15 13.41
C ASP A 79 5.16 -23.75 13.19
N LEU A 80 5.75 -23.13 14.21
CA LEU A 80 6.26 -21.75 14.25
C LEU A 80 5.17 -20.69 14.07
N ASP A 81 3.92 -21.03 14.32
CA ASP A 81 2.82 -20.11 14.32
C ASP A 81 2.74 -19.36 15.67
N TRP A 82 2.51 -18.06 15.60
CA TRP A 82 2.33 -17.21 16.76
C TRP A 82 0.86 -17.15 17.18
N TRP A 83 0.62 -17.27 18.47
CA TRP A 83 -0.70 -17.23 19.08
C TRP A 83 -0.78 -16.18 20.17
N ASN A 84 -1.85 -15.41 20.19
CA ASN A 84 -2.19 -14.59 21.34
C ASN A 84 -2.99 -15.47 22.31
N ASN A 85 -2.46 -15.67 23.52
CA ASN A 85 -3.04 -16.54 24.53
C ASN A 85 -4.36 -16.00 25.09
N SER A 86 -4.47 -14.66 25.24
CA SER A 86 -5.66 -14.01 25.80
C SER A 86 -6.87 -14.12 24.87
N THR A 87 -6.66 -14.06 23.56
CA THR A 87 -7.72 -14.14 22.55
C THR A 87 -7.84 -15.52 21.90
N SER A 88 -6.90 -16.42 22.18
CA SER A 88 -6.76 -17.72 21.51
C SER A 88 -6.76 -17.64 19.98
N THR A 89 -6.19 -16.55 19.44
CA THR A 89 -6.13 -16.31 18.00
C THR A 89 -4.71 -16.43 17.48
N LYS A 90 -4.60 -16.98 16.26
CA LYS A 90 -3.34 -16.98 15.53
C LYS A 90 -3.05 -15.58 14.99
N VAL A 91 -1.83 -15.10 15.20
CA VAL A 91 -1.35 -13.82 14.72
C VAL A 91 -0.13 -13.99 13.82
N GLN A 92 0.14 -13.02 12.99
CA GLN A 92 1.39 -12.98 12.25
C GLN A 92 2.51 -12.46 13.14
N SER A 93 3.69 -13.10 13.11
CA SER A 93 4.81 -12.62 13.91
C SER A 93 5.31 -11.26 13.40
N PRO A 94 5.82 -10.40 14.30
CA PRO A 94 6.44 -9.13 13.89
C PRO A 94 7.61 -9.32 12.91
N PHE A 95 8.34 -10.42 13.04
CA PHE A 95 9.42 -10.79 12.12
C PHE A 95 8.92 -11.13 10.72
N SER A 96 7.81 -11.88 10.62
CA SER A 96 7.19 -12.18 9.32
C SER A 96 6.58 -10.92 8.69
N GLN A 97 5.95 -10.07 9.49
CA GLN A 97 5.37 -8.81 9.03
C GLN A 97 6.41 -7.90 8.38
N ILE A 98 7.54 -7.68 9.06
CA ILE A 98 8.58 -6.78 8.55
C ILE A 98 9.29 -7.34 7.32
N ASN A 99 9.50 -8.65 7.25
CA ASN A 99 10.02 -9.32 6.05
C ASN A 99 9.08 -9.12 4.87
N TYR A 100 7.78 -9.20 5.11
CA TYR A 100 6.78 -8.99 4.09
C TYR A 100 6.81 -7.57 3.52
N TYR A 101 6.94 -6.55 4.36
CA TYR A 101 7.14 -5.17 3.90
C TYR A 101 8.40 -5.03 3.03
N LYS A 102 9.50 -5.65 3.46
CA LYS A 102 10.74 -5.66 2.67
C LYS A 102 10.56 -6.34 1.32
N GLU A 103 9.94 -7.51 1.29
CA GLU A 103 9.70 -8.26 0.06
C GLU A 103 8.78 -7.52 -0.92
N ASN A 104 7.72 -6.91 -0.42
CA ASN A 104 6.81 -6.11 -1.24
C ASN A 104 7.51 -4.89 -1.82
N LEU A 105 8.31 -4.19 -1.03
CA LEU A 105 9.10 -3.06 -1.49
C LEU A 105 10.01 -3.44 -2.66
N VAL A 106 10.72 -4.55 -2.51
CA VAL A 106 11.68 -5.03 -3.51
C VAL A 106 11.00 -5.63 -4.75
N SER A 107 9.87 -6.31 -4.58
CA SER A 107 9.29 -7.14 -5.63
C SER A 107 8.08 -6.53 -6.32
N LEU A 108 7.38 -5.59 -5.69
CA LEU A 108 6.12 -5.04 -6.16
C LEU A 108 6.09 -3.53 -6.32
N HIS A 109 6.74 -2.80 -5.41
CA HIS A 109 6.57 -1.36 -5.35
C HIS A 109 7.60 -0.61 -6.17
N ILE A 110 8.85 -1.05 -6.17
CA ILE A 110 9.94 -0.38 -6.87
C ILE A 110 10.28 -1.16 -8.15
N SER A 111 9.73 -0.75 -9.28
CA SER A 111 9.90 -1.43 -10.57
C SER A 111 11.38 -1.58 -10.98
N THR A 112 12.17 -0.54 -10.79
CA THR A 112 13.63 -0.57 -11.06
C THR A 112 14.35 -1.58 -10.19
N PHE A 113 13.83 -1.88 -9.00
CA PHE A 113 14.38 -2.90 -8.11
C PHE A 113 14.14 -4.30 -8.64
N LEU A 114 12.93 -4.56 -9.14
CA LEU A 114 12.59 -5.86 -9.71
C LEU A 114 13.47 -6.19 -10.92
N GLU A 115 13.64 -5.22 -11.82
CA GLU A 115 14.51 -5.40 -13.00
C GLU A 115 15.98 -5.66 -12.61
N LYS A 116 16.50 -4.90 -11.64
CA LYS A 116 17.87 -5.08 -11.12
C LYS A 116 18.02 -6.40 -10.36
N LYS A 117 17.00 -6.80 -9.56
CA LYS A 117 16.99 -8.06 -8.80
C LYS A 117 16.96 -9.30 -9.70
N MET A 118 16.20 -9.26 -10.79
CA MET A 118 16.19 -10.34 -11.79
C MET A 118 17.57 -10.63 -12.35
N ASN A 119 18.44 -9.61 -12.39
CA ASN A 119 19.83 -9.74 -12.85
C ASN A 119 20.79 -10.13 -11.73
N LYS A 120 20.54 -9.73 -10.45
CA LYS A 120 21.48 -9.92 -9.34
C LYS A 120 20.77 -9.96 -7.97
N TRP A 121 20.73 -11.11 -7.33
CA TRP A 121 20.04 -11.38 -6.05
C TRP A 121 20.43 -10.47 -4.87
N TYR A 122 21.63 -9.88 -4.89
CA TYR A 122 22.15 -9.07 -3.78
C TYR A 122 21.56 -7.65 -3.69
N TYR A 123 20.76 -7.21 -4.65
CA TYR A 123 20.10 -5.89 -4.57
C TYR A 123 19.17 -5.73 -3.38
N SER A 124 18.64 -6.82 -2.81
CA SER A 124 17.80 -6.74 -1.61
C SER A 124 18.60 -6.40 -0.32
N ASN A 125 19.96 -6.43 -0.37
CA ASN A 125 20.81 -6.21 0.80
C ASN A 125 21.02 -4.72 1.14
N ILE A 126 20.35 -3.81 0.49
CA ILE A 126 20.35 -2.38 0.79
C ILE A 126 19.07 -1.92 1.50
N ILE A 127 18.16 -2.86 1.78
CA ILE A 127 16.99 -2.65 2.63
C ILE A 127 17.17 -3.51 3.88
N TYR A 128 17.28 -2.83 5.00
CA TYR A 128 17.48 -3.43 6.32
C TYR A 128 16.19 -3.42 7.10
N THR A 129 16.09 -4.28 8.10
CA THR A 129 14.88 -4.44 8.90
C THR A 129 15.20 -4.45 10.38
N LEU A 130 14.38 -3.76 11.18
CA LEU A 130 14.48 -3.68 12.64
C LEU A 130 13.10 -3.84 13.26
N VAL A 131 12.97 -4.76 14.22
CA VAL A 131 11.76 -4.92 15.05
C VAL A 131 12.07 -4.34 16.44
N TYR A 132 11.28 -3.37 16.88
CA TYR A 132 11.39 -2.77 18.21
C TYR A 132 10.24 -3.22 19.10
N PHE A 133 10.55 -3.82 20.23
CA PHE A 133 9.58 -4.26 21.24
C PHE A 133 9.62 -3.29 22.42
N HIS A 134 8.66 -2.38 22.46
CA HIS A 134 8.62 -1.32 23.47
C HIS A 134 8.44 -1.82 24.92
N LYS A 135 7.69 -2.90 25.12
CA LYS A 135 7.37 -3.43 26.46
C LYS A 135 8.31 -4.52 26.95
N MET A 136 9.27 -4.93 26.14
CA MET A 136 10.16 -6.05 26.47
C MET A 136 11.60 -5.59 26.56
N SER A 137 12.38 -6.14 27.52
CA SER A 137 13.84 -6.01 27.49
C SER A 137 14.45 -6.96 26.47
N GLN A 138 15.68 -6.67 26.01
CA GLN A 138 16.40 -7.52 25.07
C GLN A 138 16.50 -8.97 25.57
N ASP A 139 16.89 -9.16 26.84
CA ASP A 139 16.99 -10.48 27.47
C ASP A 139 15.66 -11.25 27.48
N ASN A 140 14.55 -10.55 27.71
CA ASN A 140 13.23 -11.19 27.73
C ASN A 140 12.76 -11.61 26.34
N ILE A 141 13.10 -10.85 25.30
CA ILE A 141 12.84 -11.25 23.91
C ILE A 141 13.62 -12.52 23.56
N GLU A 142 14.89 -12.58 23.92
CA GLU A 142 15.74 -13.73 23.67
C GLU A 142 15.25 -14.97 24.43
N LYS A 143 14.90 -14.83 25.70
CA LYS A 143 14.27 -15.89 26.47
C LYS A 143 12.99 -16.39 25.85
N PHE A 144 12.08 -15.48 25.46
CA PHE A 144 10.82 -15.84 24.80
C PHE A 144 11.07 -16.69 23.54
N ILE A 145 12.02 -16.29 22.69
CA ILE A 145 12.37 -17.03 21.48
C ILE A 145 12.94 -18.42 21.85
N HIS A 146 13.80 -18.51 22.87
CA HIS A 146 14.45 -19.75 23.26
C HIS A 146 13.50 -20.72 23.94
N GLU A 147 12.58 -20.26 24.79
CA GLU A 147 11.68 -21.10 25.58
C GLU A 147 10.48 -21.61 24.78
N ASN A 148 9.96 -20.81 23.85
CA ASN A 148 8.79 -21.19 23.06
C ASN A 148 9.11 -22.08 21.85
N ILE A 149 10.37 -22.24 21.47
CA ILE A 149 10.77 -23.10 20.35
C ILE A 149 11.55 -24.29 20.90
N SER A 150 10.81 -25.35 21.26
CA SER A 150 11.36 -26.53 21.95
C SER A 150 12.11 -27.49 21.01
N LYS A 151 11.70 -27.57 19.72
CA LYS A 151 12.32 -28.48 18.74
C LYS A 151 13.55 -27.83 18.13
N GLU A 152 14.70 -28.49 18.17
CA GLU A 152 15.97 -27.95 17.65
C GLU A 152 15.89 -27.64 16.15
N ASP A 153 15.23 -28.46 15.36
CA ASP A 153 15.01 -28.21 13.91
C ASP A 153 14.20 -26.94 13.67
N ASN A 154 13.13 -26.72 14.46
CA ASN A 154 12.30 -25.52 14.39
C ASN A 154 13.06 -24.29 14.84
N LYS A 155 13.88 -24.41 15.89
CA LYS A 155 14.74 -23.34 16.37
C LYS A 155 15.77 -22.92 15.31
N THR A 156 16.42 -23.91 14.70
CA THR A 156 17.39 -23.66 13.61
C THR A 156 16.69 -22.97 12.41
N LYS A 157 15.50 -23.42 12.05
CA LYS A 157 14.71 -22.81 10.97
C LYS A 157 14.34 -21.38 11.30
N PHE A 158 13.76 -21.15 12.49
CA PHE A 158 13.35 -19.81 12.94
C PHE A 158 14.52 -18.83 13.00
N LEU A 159 15.64 -19.23 13.61
CA LEU A 159 16.85 -18.40 13.68
C LEU A 159 17.42 -18.10 12.30
N LYS A 160 17.30 -19.01 11.33
CA LYS A 160 17.66 -18.75 9.93
C LYS A 160 16.75 -17.72 9.28
N ASP A 161 15.44 -17.79 9.54
CA ASP A 161 14.46 -16.86 8.97
C ASP A 161 14.62 -15.44 9.52
N ILE A 162 14.98 -15.29 10.80
CA ILE A 162 15.21 -13.98 11.43
C ILE A 162 16.66 -13.50 11.37
N LYS A 163 17.59 -14.27 10.81
CA LYS A 163 19.05 -13.98 10.79
C LYS A 163 19.41 -12.57 10.33
N TYR A 164 18.65 -12.02 9.41
CA TYR A 164 18.91 -10.71 8.81
C TYR A 164 17.98 -9.62 9.34
N ILE A 165 17.19 -9.93 10.39
CA ILE A 165 16.33 -8.98 11.07
C ILE A 165 17.00 -8.58 12.37
N GLN A 166 17.27 -7.30 12.56
CA GLN A 166 17.64 -6.79 13.88
C GLN A 166 16.41 -6.68 14.74
N TYR A 167 16.51 -6.99 16.02
CA TYR A 167 15.44 -6.75 16.99
C TYR A 167 16.00 -6.12 18.27
N TRP A 168 15.24 -5.23 18.86
CA TRP A 168 15.58 -4.46 20.05
C TRP A 168 14.46 -4.48 21.07
N GLY A 169 14.84 -4.59 22.34
CA GLY A 169 14.00 -4.28 23.47
C GLY A 169 14.06 -2.78 23.83
N TYR A 170 13.26 -2.35 24.84
CA TYR A 170 13.27 -0.97 25.30
C TYR A 170 14.65 -0.53 25.84
N ASP A 171 15.39 -1.42 26.42
CA ASP A 171 16.75 -1.23 26.96
C ASP A 171 17.84 -1.16 25.88
N SER A 172 17.52 -1.51 24.65
CA SER A 172 18.43 -1.46 23.50
C SER A 172 18.54 -0.06 22.88
N LEU A 173 17.71 0.92 23.26
CA LEU A 173 17.74 2.29 22.74
C LEU A 173 18.91 3.10 23.31
N THR A 174 20.12 2.74 22.92
CA THR A 174 21.37 3.41 23.27
C THR A 174 22.12 3.85 22.03
N LEU A 175 22.91 4.93 22.14
CA LEU A 175 23.74 5.39 21.02
C LEU A 175 24.72 4.31 20.57
N GLN A 176 25.30 3.59 21.52
CA GLN A 176 26.22 2.49 21.22
C GLN A 176 25.57 1.42 20.35
N ASN A 177 24.40 0.93 20.73
CA ASN A 177 23.68 -0.10 19.95
C ASN A 177 23.28 0.41 18.55
N LEU A 178 22.95 1.70 18.43
CA LEU A 178 22.64 2.32 17.14
C LEU A 178 23.88 2.34 16.23
N GLU A 179 25.03 2.76 16.77
CA GLU A 179 26.30 2.81 16.04
C GLU A 179 26.79 1.40 15.64
N GLU A 180 26.67 0.43 16.55
CA GLU A 180 26.98 -0.97 16.25
C GLU A 180 26.11 -1.53 15.13
N TYR A 181 24.78 -1.27 15.19
CA TYR A 181 23.85 -1.68 14.14
C TYR A 181 24.20 -1.02 12.80
N PHE A 182 24.43 0.28 12.78
CA PHE A 182 24.78 1.04 11.58
C PHE A 182 26.10 0.57 10.97
N SER A 183 27.10 0.29 11.79
CA SER A 183 28.37 -0.30 11.36
C SER A 183 28.16 -1.69 10.74
N LYS A 184 27.35 -2.55 11.38
CA LYS A 184 27.03 -3.90 10.89
C LYS A 184 26.38 -3.87 9.51
N ILE A 185 25.41 -2.98 9.31
CA ILE A 185 24.67 -2.86 8.03
C ILE A 185 25.34 -1.90 7.04
N ARG A 186 26.37 -1.17 7.46
CA ARG A 186 27.13 -0.21 6.64
C ARG A 186 26.25 0.89 6.02
N ILE A 187 25.16 1.31 6.69
CA ILE A 187 24.20 2.29 6.17
C ILE A 187 24.82 3.69 6.01
N GLU A 188 25.93 3.95 6.63
CA GLU A 188 26.65 5.22 6.50
C GLU A 188 27.64 5.26 5.33
N GLN A 189 27.90 4.12 4.71
CA GLN A 189 28.82 4.01 3.58
C GLN A 189 28.03 4.05 2.26
N PRO A 190 28.51 4.82 1.26
CA PRO A 190 27.91 4.83 -0.05
C PRO A 190 27.83 3.44 -0.68
N SER A 191 26.66 3.10 -1.23
CA SER A 191 26.42 1.84 -1.91
C SER A 191 26.07 2.09 -3.38
N PHE A 192 26.85 1.56 -4.30
CA PHE A 192 26.54 1.64 -5.73
C PHE A 192 25.25 0.93 -6.11
N LEU A 193 24.71 0.11 -5.20
CA LEU A 193 23.43 -0.57 -5.38
C LEU A 193 22.24 0.36 -5.09
N PHE A 194 22.45 1.41 -4.26
CA PHE A 194 21.40 2.37 -3.90
C PHE A 194 21.64 3.68 -4.66
N ASP A 195 21.52 3.58 -5.98
CA ASP A 195 21.71 4.71 -6.88
C ASP A 195 20.59 5.74 -6.78
N GLU A 196 20.72 6.83 -7.52
CA GLU A 196 19.77 7.94 -7.50
C GLU A 196 18.38 7.54 -8.02
N ASP A 197 18.31 6.62 -8.97
CA ASP A 197 17.02 6.12 -9.50
C ASP A 197 16.25 5.35 -8.42
N ILE A 198 16.93 4.48 -7.70
CA ILE A 198 16.32 3.74 -6.57
C ILE A 198 15.89 4.71 -5.47
N TYR A 199 16.76 5.64 -5.07
CA TYR A 199 16.41 6.65 -4.08
C TYR A 199 15.18 7.47 -4.49
N ASN A 200 15.12 7.97 -5.73
CA ASN A 200 14.00 8.73 -6.22
C ASN A 200 12.70 7.91 -6.29
N ASN A 201 12.81 6.62 -6.63
CA ASN A 201 11.67 5.72 -6.60
C ASN A 201 11.15 5.49 -5.17
N PHE A 202 12.04 5.34 -4.18
CA PHE A 202 11.64 5.32 -2.77
C PHE A 202 10.90 6.60 -2.38
N LYS A 203 11.45 7.76 -2.73
CA LYS A 203 10.83 9.06 -2.44
C LYS A 203 9.42 9.19 -3.01
N ARG A 204 9.15 8.65 -4.21
CA ARG A 204 7.81 8.68 -4.81
C ARG A 204 6.75 7.96 -3.97
N TYR A 205 7.14 6.91 -3.23
CA TYR A 205 6.24 6.21 -2.33
C TYR A 205 6.20 6.81 -0.93
N LEU A 206 7.35 7.20 -0.39
CA LEU A 206 7.45 7.76 0.96
C LEU A 206 6.90 9.19 1.06
N LYS A 207 7.07 9.97 -0.02
CA LYS A 207 6.55 11.34 -0.16
C LYS A 207 6.02 11.54 -1.57
N PRO A 208 4.80 11.06 -1.87
CA PRO A 208 4.19 11.21 -3.18
C PRO A 208 4.07 12.67 -3.59
N PRO A 209 4.23 13.00 -4.89
CA PRO A 209 4.14 14.36 -5.38
C PRO A 209 2.71 14.90 -5.23
N PHE A 210 2.60 16.22 -5.18
CA PHE A 210 1.35 16.93 -5.31
C PHE A 210 1.07 17.16 -6.80
N HIS A 211 -0.13 16.84 -7.27
CA HIS A 211 -0.57 17.08 -8.64
C HIS A 211 -1.12 18.50 -8.75
N GLN A 212 -0.57 19.28 -9.67
CA GLN A 212 -1.01 20.64 -9.94
C GLN A 212 -2.09 20.65 -11.04
N LEU A 213 -3.00 21.61 -10.96
CA LEU A 213 -4.09 21.78 -11.92
C LEU A 213 -3.59 21.88 -13.37
N GLU A 214 -2.42 22.50 -13.58
CA GLU A 214 -1.79 22.72 -14.89
C GLU A 214 -1.25 21.42 -15.52
N GLU A 215 -1.00 20.38 -14.72
CA GLU A 215 -0.54 19.06 -15.20
C GLU A 215 -1.69 18.28 -15.86
N GLY A 216 -2.93 18.63 -15.52
CA GLY A 216 -4.12 18.02 -16.10
C GLY A 216 -4.48 18.57 -17.47
N ILE A 217 -5.33 17.85 -18.18
CA ILE A 217 -5.82 18.22 -19.51
C ILE A 217 -7.29 18.64 -19.46
N ASP A 218 -7.70 19.49 -20.43
CA ASP A 218 -9.11 19.88 -20.55
C ASP A 218 -9.91 18.77 -21.22
N ILE A 219 -10.72 18.05 -20.41
CA ILE A 219 -11.52 16.90 -20.85
C ILE A 219 -12.97 17.33 -21.05
N LYS A 220 -13.49 17.17 -22.27
CA LYS A 220 -14.91 17.40 -22.58
C LYS A 220 -15.73 16.16 -22.27
N TYR A 221 -16.53 16.23 -21.20
CA TYR A 221 -17.44 15.16 -20.80
C TYR A 221 -18.78 15.26 -21.56
N THR A 222 -19.34 14.12 -21.97
CA THR A 222 -20.72 14.06 -22.47
C THR A 222 -21.71 14.36 -21.34
N LYS A 223 -22.98 14.70 -21.67
CA LYS A 223 -24.01 14.95 -20.66
C LYS A 223 -24.16 13.77 -19.69
N ALA A 224 -24.15 12.54 -20.18
CA ALA A 224 -24.22 11.33 -19.36
C ALA A 224 -22.99 11.18 -18.42
N GLN A 225 -21.80 11.43 -18.94
CA GLN A 225 -20.56 11.38 -18.13
C GLN A 225 -20.57 12.51 -17.08
N ALA A 226 -21.02 13.73 -17.43
CA ALA A 226 -21.08 14.88 -16.52
C ALA A 226 -22.01 14.63 -15.30
N GLU A 227 -23.06 13.84 -15.44
CA GLU A 227 -23.89 13.40 -14.30
C GLU A 227 -23.17 12.35 -13.44
N LEU A 228 -22.40 11.45 -14.05
CA LEU A 228 -21.78 10.32 -13.37
C LEU A 228 -20.46 10.69 -12.68
N ILE A 229 -19.77 11.75 -13.07
CA ILE A 229 -18.56 12.25 -12.40
C ILE A 229 -18.85 12.98 -11.08
N ARG A 230 -20.13 13.31 -10.79
CA ARG A 230 -20.50 13.96 -9.53
C ARG A 230 -20.30 13.01 -8.36
N SER A 231 -19.54 13.46 -7.37
CA SER A 231 -19.39 12.76 -6.09
C SER A 231 -20.44 13.28 -5.09
N GLU A 232 -21.07 12.37 -4.39
CA GLU A 232 -22.17 12.65 -3.44
C GLU A 232 -21.91 11.87 -2.14
N SER A 233 -22.55 12.27 -1.03
CA SER A 233 -22.54 11.45 0.18
C SER A 233 -23.56 10.31 0.06
N ARG A 234 -23.19 9.10 0.52
CA ARG A 234 -24.01 7.88 0.54
C ARG A 234 -24.46 7.27 -0.79
N PRO A 235 -23.94 7.59 -1.97
CA PRO A 235 -24.39 6.89 -3.15
C PRO A 235 -23.92 5.44 -3.15
N ARG A 236 -24.81 4.54 -3.51
CA ARG A 236 -24.52 3.17 -3.88
C ARG A 236 -24.89 3.03 -5.35
N ARG A 237 -23.90 3.04 -6.25
CA ARG A 237 -24.19 3.09 -7.70
C ARG A 237 -23.48 1.97 -8.45
N LYS A 238 -24.21 1.39 -9.40
CA LYS A 238 -23.70 0.45 -10.40
C LYS A 238 -23.72 1.15 -11.75
N ILE A 239 -22.55 1.38 -12.35
CA ILE A 239 -22.41 2.07 -13.63
C ILE A 239 -21.93 1.06 -14.66
N LYS A 240 -22.74 0.85 -15.71
CA LYS A 240 -22.37 -0.01 -16.83
C LYS A 240 -21.99 0.78 -18.07
N GLY A 241 -21.16 0.18 -18.90
CA GLY A 241 -20.79 0.73 -20.20
C GLY A 241 -19.92 -0.24 -20.97
N ILE A 242 -20.09 -0.24 -22.28
CA ILE A 242 -19.25 -1.04 -23.19
C ILE A 242 -17.79 -0.58 -23.16
N ALA A 243 -16.89 -1.41 -23.70
CA ALA A 243 -15.50 -1.01 -23.91
C ALA A 243 -15.42 0.33 -24.69
N GLY A 244 -14.53 1.21 -24.27
CA GLY A 244 -14.36 2.53 -24.90
C GLY A 244 -15.44 3.57 -24.57
N SER A 245 -16.45 3.29 -23.73
CA SER A 245 -17.49 4.24 -23.32
C SER A 245 -16.99 5.33 -22.34
N GLY A 246 -15.75 5.24 -21.85
CA GLY A 246 -15.15 6.17 -20.92
C GLY A 246 -15.43 5.85 -19.45
N LYS A 247 -15.73 4.60 -19.07
CA LYS A 247 -15.91 4.18 -17.67
C LYS A 247 -14.76 4.64 -16.77
N THR A 248 -13.53 4.32 -17.17
CA THR A 248 -12.34 4.67 -16.38
C THR A 248 -12.09 6.18 -16.31
N LEU A 249 -12.46 6.93 -17.35
CA LEU A 249 -12.42 8.38 -17.34
C LEU A 249 -13.40 8.97 -16.32
N VAL A 250 -14.63 8.44 -16.29
CA VAL A 250 -15.65 8.81 -15.29
C VAL A 250 -15.19 8.44 -13.90
N LEU A 251 -14.65 7.24 -13.72
CA LEU A 251 -14.09 6.78 -12.43
C LEU A 251 -13.02 7.74 -11.94
N ALA A 252 -12.04 8.08 -12.78
CA ALA A 252 -10.92 8.96 -12.43
C ALA A 252 -11.40 10.35 -11.96
N LYS A 253 -12.24 11.03 -12.75
CA LYS A 253 -12.77 12.35 -12.36
C LYS A 253 -13.65 12.27 -11.12
N ARG A 254 -14.48 11.20 -10.98
CA ARG A 254 -15.31 11.00 -9.79
C ARG A 254 -14.47 10.76 -8.54
N ALA A 255 -13.37 10.01 -8.64
CA ALA A 255 -12.45 9.78 -7.54
C ALA A 255 -11.80 11.10 -7.06
N VAL A 256 -11.35 11.94 -7.98
CA VAL A 256 -10.82 13.28 -7.65
C VAL A 256 -11.92 14.14 -7.01
N ASN A 257 -13.12 14.15 -7.55
CA ASN A 257 -14.25 14.89 -6.97
C ASN A 257 -14.63 14.36 -5.56
N ALA A 258 -14.51 13.04 -5.33
CA ALA A 258 -14.73 12.45 -4.01
C ALA A 258 -13.66 12.91 -3.00
N TYR A 259 -12.38 12.96 -3.42
CA TYR A 259 -11.32 13.55 -2.60
C TYR A 259 -11.61 15.02 -2.27
N LEU A 260 -11.91 15.85 -3.27
CA LEU A 260 -12.21 17.28 -3.07
C LEU A 260 -13.39 17.50 -2.11
N ARG A 261 -14.41 16.62 -2.17
CA ARG A 261 -15.57 16.68 -1.26
C ARG A 261 -15.24 16.23 0.17
N THR A 262 -14.42 15.19 0.32
CA THR A 262 -14.25 14.50 1.62
C THR A 262 -12.96 14.85 2.33
N ASN A 263 -11.98 15.39 1.60
CA ASN A 263 -10.59 15.57 2.02
C ASN A 263 -9.99 14.31 2.64
N SER A 264 -10.42 13.14 2.18
CA SER A 264 -10.04 11.83 2.72
C SER A 264 -9.44 10.95 1.63
N GLU A 265 -8.70 9.93 2.04
CA GLU A 265 -8.13 8.94 1.12
C GLU A 265 -9.24 8.18 0.37
N ILE A 266 -9.02 7.96 -0.91
CA ILE A 266 -9.91 7.29 -1.84
C ILE A 266 -9.33 5.94 -2.22
N LEU A 267 -10.10 4.87 -2.03
CA LEU A 267 -9.72 3.53 -2.46
C LEU A 267 -10.28 3.23 -3.85
N ILE A 268 -9.42 2.81 -4.75
CA ILE A 268 -9.79 2.39 -6.11
C ILE A 268 -9.27 0.95 -6.31
N LEU A 269 -10.19 0.04 -6.50
CA LEU A 269 -9.89 -1.37 -6.72
C LEU A 269 -10.17 -1.75 -8.17
N THR A 270 -9.24 -2.46 -8.76
CA THR A 270 -9.40 -3.07 -10.08
C THR A 270 -9.12 -4.56 -10.01
N PHE A 271 -9.60 -5.32 -10.98
CA PHE A 271 -9.30 -6.74 -11.04
C PHE A 271 -7.88 -6.99 -11.56
N ASN A 272 -7.46 -6.27 -12.59
CA ASN A 272 -6.21 -6.50 -13.30
C ASN A 272 -5.13 -5.47 -12.91
N LEU A 273 -3.92 -5.95 -12.63
CA LEU A 273 -2.76 -5.11 -12.30
C LEU A 273 -2.40 -4.10 -13.41
N SER A 274 -2.56 -4.47 -14.68
CA SER A 274 -2.27 -3.57 -15.80
C SER A 274 -3.20 -2.36 -15.85
N LEU A 275 -4.44 -2.50 -15.38
CA LEU A 275 -5.40 -1.40 -15.31
C LEU A 275 -5.05 -0.37 -14.23
N LYS A 276 -4.29 -0.74 -13.21
CA LYS A 276 -3.83 0.17 -12.17
C LYS A 276 -3.08 1.37 -12.74
N ASN A 277 -2.13 1.13 -13.62
CA ASN A 277 -1.36 2.20 -14.25
C ASN A 277 -2.25 3.06 -15.16
N TYR A 278 -3.15 2.44 -15.92
CA TYR A 278 -4.09 3.15 -16.76
C TYR A 278 -5.05 4.04 -15.95
N ILE A 279 -5.56 3.55 -14.81
CA ILE A 279 -6.39 4.37 -13.90
C ILE A 279 -5.57 5.54 -13.35
N ARG A 280 -4.31 5.30 -12.97
CA ARG A 280 -3.41 6.36 -12.49
C ARG A 280 -3.19 7.43 -13.55
N ASP A 281 -2.94 7.04 -14.81
CA ASP A 281 -2.81 7.98 -15.92
C ASP A 281 -4.10 8.79 -16.13
N LYS A 282 -5.27 8.15 -16.01
CA LYS A 282 -6.55 8.86 -16.13
C LYS A 282 -6.84 9.80 -14.96
N ILE A 283 -6.37 9.50 -13.77
CA ILE A 283 -6.41 10.44 -12.64
C ILE A 283 -5.45 11.60 -12.90
N ASN A 284 -4.26 11.33 -13.42
CA ASN A 284 -3.29 12.37 -13.79
C ASN A 284 -3.80 13.32 -14.90
N ASP A 285 -4.67 12.82 -15.77
CA ASP A 285 -5.31 13.66 -16.79
C ASP A 285 -6.34 14.65 -16.19
N VAL A 286 -6.78 14.46 -14.96
CA VAL A 286 -7.81 15.32 -14.34
C VAL A 286 -7.24 16.67 -13.94
N ARG A 287 -7.82 17.74 -14.51
CA ARG A 287 -7.39 19.12 -14.27
C ARG A 287 -7.93 19.65 -12.94
N GLU A 288 -7.30 19.22 -11.84
CA GLU A 288 -7.56 19.63 -10.46
C GLU A 288 -6.27 19.49 -9.65
N SER A 289 -6.20 20.18 -8.51
CA SER A 289 -5.05 20.07 -7.61
C SER A 289 -5.33 19.09 -6.47
N TYR A 290 -4.46 18.12 -6.29
CA TYR A 290 -4.60 17.10 -5.25
C TYR A 290 -3.26 16.42 -4.88
N PRO A 291 -3.09 15.94 -3.64
CA PRO A 291 -1.93 15.12 -3.26
C PRO A 291 -2.14 13.66 -3.69
N TRP A 292 -1.16 13.09 -4.37
CA TRP A 292 -1.21 11.70 -4.83
C TRP A 292 -1.34 10.67 -3.70
N GLU A 293 -0.90 11.01 -2.49
CA GLU A 293 -1.04 10.17 -1.29
C GLU A 293 -2.49 9.84 -0.93
N LYS A 294 -3.44 10.60 -1.44
CA LYS A 294 -4.88 10.41 -1.18
C LYS A 294 -5.54 9.40 -2.12
N PHE A 295 -4.80 8.82 -3.06
CA PHE A 295 -5.35 7.84 -4.00
C PHE A 295 -4.67 6.49 -3.86
N TYR A 296 -5.35 5.54 -3.24
CA TYR A 296 -4.90 4.16 -3.15
C TYR A 296 -5.49 3.33 -4.31
N ILE A 297 -4.67 3.04 -5.30
CA ILE A 297 -5.06 2.29 -6.51
C ILE A 297 -4.37 0.94 -6.49
N THR A 298 -5.15 -0.14 -6.41
CA THR A 298 -4.61 -1.50 -6.34
C THR A 298 -5.60 -2.54 -6.85
N ASN A 299 -5.21 -3.83 -6.85
CA ASN A 299 -6.16 -4.92 -7.09
C ASN A 299 -6.64 -5.53 -5.76
N TYR A 300 -7.75 -6.29 -5.84
CA TYR A 300 -8.37 -6.89 -4.66
C TYR A 300 -7.40 -7.76 -3.83
N HIS A 301 -6.68 -8.68 -4.48
CA HIS A 301 -5.80 -9.61 -3.76
C HIS A 301 -4.64 -8.90 -3.06
N GLN A 302 -4.03 -7.92 -3.73
CA GLN A 302 -2.97 -7.12 -3.13
C GLN A 302 -3.53 -6.27 -1.97
N PHE A 303 -4.72 -5.69 -2.13
CA PHE A 303 -5.39 -4.95 -1.06
C PHE A 303 -5.57 -5.81 0.19
N ILE A 304 -6.23 -6.96 0.05
CA ILE A 304 -6.47 -7.87 1.18
C ILE A 304 -5.16 -8.36 1.80
N LYS A 305 -4.16 -8.65 0.97
CA LYS A 305 -2.85 -9.13 1.44
C LYS A 305 -2.11 -8.05 2.24
N SER A 306 -2.10 -6.81 1.78
CA SER A 306 -1.49 -5.69 2.50
C SER A 306 -2.25 -5.37 3.79
N GLU A 307 -3.59 -5.34 3.74
CA GLU A 307 -4.39 -5.07 4.95
C GLU A 307 -4.25 -6.20 5.97
N ALA A 308 -4.24 -7.46 5.55
CA ALA A 308 -3.97 -8.58 6.45
C ALA A 308 -2.59 -8.43 7.14
N ASN A 309 -1.56 -8.08 6.38
CA ASN A 309 -0.22 -7.86 6.92
C ASN A 309 -0.18 -6.66 7.89
N ASN A 310 -0.84 -5.55 7.53
CA ASN A 310 -0.90 -4.35 8.38
C ASN A 310 -1.56 -4.63 9.75
N TYR A 311 -2.50 -5.58 9.79
CA TYR A 311 -3.21 -5.97 11.02
C TYR A 311 -2.74 -7.30 11.62
N ASN A 312 -1.58 -7.81 11.24
CA ASN A 312 -1.00 -9.06 11.73
C ASN A 312 -1.91 -10.30 11.56
N LEU A 313 -2.71 -10.33 10.49
CA LEU A 313 -3.58 -11.46 10.17
C LEU A 313 -2.88 -12.42 9.19
N PRO A 314 -2.68 -13.69 9.56
CA PRO A 314 -2.01 -14.65 8.69
C PRO A 314 -2.93 -15.14 7.57
N ILE A 315 -2.50 -14.98 6.33
CA ILE A 315 -3.20 -15.54 5.16
C ILE A 315 -2.84 -17.04 5.02
N LYS A 316 -3.87 -17.91 5.08
CA LYS A 316 -3.75 -19.37 4.97
C LYS A 316 -4.16 -19.89 3.59
N GLY A 317 -3.70 -19.26 2.52
CA GLY A 317 -4.05 -19.65 1.16
C GLY A 317 -5.29 -18.94 0.60
N LEU A 318 -5.80 -19.43 -0.53
CA LEU A 318 -6.85 -18.73 -1.29
C LEU A 318 -8.18 -18.53 -0.53
N LYS A 319 -8.51 -19.42 0.41
CA LYS A 319 -9.74 -19.32 1.19
C LYS A 319 -9.81 -18.04 2.05
N SER A 320 -8.67 -17.52 2.51
CA SER A 320 -8.63 -16.29 3.30
C SER A 320 -9.16 -15.07 2.53
N TYR A 321 -9.07 -15.09 1.20
CA TYR A 321 -9.56 -13.99 0.35
C TYR A 321 -11.09 -13.99 0.14
N THR A 322 -11.77 -15.07 0.49
CA THR A 322 -13.22 -15.22 0.36
C THR A 322 -13.93 -15.41 1.70
N ASP A 323 -13.17 -15.46 2.79
CA ASP A 323 -13.72 -15.57 4.14
C ASP A 323 -14.27 -14.22 4.62
N ILE A 324 -15.59 -14.10 4.64
CA ILE A 324 -16.34 -12.89 5.04
C ILE A 324 -16.00 -12.45 6.49
N ASN A 325 -15.50 -13.36 7.32
CA ASN A 325 -15.16 -13.07 8.71
C ASN A 325 -13.64 -12.92 8.94
N PHE A 326 -12.84 -12.95 7.88
CA PHE A 326 -11.38 -12.88 7.99
C PHE A 326 -10.87 -11.68 8.81
N PHE A 327 -11.49 -10.52 8.66
CA PHE A 327 -11.11 -9.30 9.38
C PHE A 327 -11.89 -9.07 10.69
N GLU A 328 -12.76 -9.99 11.11
CA GLU A 328 -13.57 -9.83 12.33
C GLU A 328 -12.74 -9.56 13.60
N PRO A 329 -11.58 -10.24 13.82
CA PRO A 329 -10.75 -10.00 15.01
C PRO A 329 -10.24 -8.55 15.14
N VAL A 330 -10.11 -7.83 14.03
CA VAL A 330 -9.50 -6.48 14.00
C VAL A 330 -10.47 -5.40 13.53
N LYS A 331 -11.75 -5.71 13.39
CA LYS A 331 -12.78 -4.83 12.78
C LYS A 331 -12.84 -3.41 13.37
N ASN A 332 -12.55 -3.26 14.65
CA ASN A 332 -12.63 -1.97 15.35
C ASN A 332 -11.40 -1.08 15.06
N HIS A 333 -10.32 -1.65 14.56
CA HIS A 333 -9.06 -0.95 14.27
C HIS A 333 -8.84 -0.73 12.77
N ILE A 334 -9.69 -1.32 11.93
CA ILE A 334 -9.55 -1.23 10.48
C ILE A 334 -9.76 0.21 9.99
N LYS A 335 -8.80 0.68 9.19
CA LYS A 335 -8.93 1.93 8.46
C LYS A 335 -10.04 1.81 7.44
N LYS A 336 -11.03 2.71 7.51
CA LYS A 336 -12.16 2.78 6.57
C LYS A 336 -11.99 3.94 5.59
N TYR A 337 -12.67 3.83 4.46
CA TYR A 337 -12.63 4.80 3.38
C TYR A 337 -13.99 5.50 3.23
N LYS A 338 -13.98 6.82 2.97
CA LYS A 338 -15.17 7.61 2.68
C LYS A 338 -15.66 7.49 1.23
N ALA A 339 -14.80 6.97 0.35
CA ALA A 339 -15.19 6.60 -1.00
C ALA A 339 -14.38 5.39 -1.49
N ILE A 340 -15.07 4.41 -2.06
CA ILE A 340 -14.48 3.24 -2.70
C ILE A 340 -15.05 3.10 -4.11
N PHE A 341 -14.17 2.96 -5.08
CA PHE A 341 -14.50 2.73 -6.48
C PHE A 341 -13.94 1.38 -6.93
N ILE A 342 -14.76 0.60 -7.65
CA ILE A 342 -14.34 -0.70 -8.19
C ILE A 342 -14.50 -0.68 -9.70
N ASP A 343 -13.40 -0.91 -10.43
CA ASP A 343 -13.42 -1.10 -11.87
C ASP A 343 -13.49 -2.59 -12.23
N GLU A 344 -14.08 -2.90 -13.39
CA GLU A 344 -14.28 -4.27 -13.91
C GLU A 344 -14.95 -5.21 -12.89
N VAL A 345 -16.04 -4.75 -12.26
CA VAL A 345 -16.71 -5.47 -11.18
C VAL A 345 -17.30 -6.82 -11.61
N GLN A 346 -17.53 -7.06 -12.91
CA GLN A 346 -18.01 -8.33 -13.44
C GLN A 346 -17.03 -9.50 -13.16
N ASP A 347 -15.77 -9.20 -12.88
CA ASP A 347 -14.75 -10.20 -12.56
C ASP A 347 -14.64 -10.49 -11.05
N TYR A 348 -15.36 -9.73 -10.21
CA TYR A 348 -15.33 -9.86 -8.75
C TYR A 348 -16.22 -11.02 -8.27
N GLN A 349 -15.83 -11.63 -7.16
CA GLN A 349 -16.69 -12.54 -6.40
C GLN A 349 -17.58 -11.75 -5.43
N THR A 350 -18.75 -12.29 -5.13
CA THR A 350 -19.69 -11.63 -4.21
C THR A 350 -19.09 -11.42 -2.82
N GLU A 351 -18.37 -12.42 -2.32
CA GLU A 351 -17.69 -12.41 -1.03
C GLU A 351 -16.66 -11.28 -0.93
N TRP A 352 -15.97 -10.97 -2.02
CA TRP A 352 -15.00 -9.87 -2.05
C TRP A 352 -15.65 -8.51 -1.83
N LEU A 353 -16.81 -8.30 -2.45
CA LEU A 353 -17.59 -7.06 -2.29
C LEU A 353 -18.17 -6.97 -0.87
N GLU A 354 -18.59 -8.10 -0.29
CA GLU A 354 -19.07 -8.16 1.09
C GLU A 354 -17.95 -7.82 2.08
N ILE A 355 -16.74 -8.37 1.91
CA ILE A 355 -15.57 -8.03 2.75
C ILE A 355 -15.25 -6.54 2.66
N ILE A 356 -15.18 -5.98 1.43
CA ILE A 356 -14.87 -4.56 1.22
C ILE A 356 -15.89 -3.68 1.93
N THR A 357 -17.17 -3.95 1.73
CA THR A 357 -18.25 -3.11 2.27
C THR A 357 -18.43 -3.27 3.78
N LYS A 358 -18.22 -4.48 4.32
CA LYS A 358 -18.33 -4.77 5.75
C LYS A 358 -17.24 -4.11 6.57
N TYR A 359 -15.99 -4.17 6.11
CA TYR A 359 -14.85 -3.77 6.94
C TYR A 359 -14.22 -2.44 6.54
N PHE A 360 -14.19 -2.10 5.27
CA PHE A 360 -13.39 -0.98 4.77
C PHE A 360 -14.20 0.25 4.37
N LEU A 361 -15.52 0.19 4.43
CA LEU A 361 -16.41 1.26 4.02
C LEU A 361 -17.07 1.90 5.24
N TYR A 362 -17.06 3.24 5.33
CA TYR A 362 -17.90 3.93 6.30
C TYR A 362 -19.38 3.82 5.92
N GLU A 363 -20.28 3.90 6.89
CA GLU A 363 -21.73 3.84 6.66
C GLU A 363 -22.22 4.95 5.72
N ASP A 364 -21.74 6.17 5.94
CA ASP A 364 -22.09 7.37 5.15
C ASP A 364 -21.19 7.61 3.93
N SER A 365 -20.56 6.59 3.41
CA SER A 365 -19.56 6.70 2.37
C SER A 365 -20.10 6.42 0.98
N GLU A 366 -19.36 6.84 -0.01
CA GLU A 366 -19.62 6.61 -1.43
C GLU A 366 -19.06 5.24 -1.87
N PHE A 367 -19.89 4.42 -2.50
CA PHE A 367 -19.49 3.13 -3.06
C PHE A 367 -20.03 2.97 -4.48
N VAL A 368 -19.12 2.99 -5.46
CA VAL A 368 -19.51 2.94 -6.87
C VAL A 368 -18.72 1.85 -7.59
N VAL A 369 -19.42 1.03 -8.33
CA VAL A 369 -18.84 -0.05 -9.13
C VAL A 369 -19.07 0.21 -10.61
N PHE A 370 -18.06 -0.10 -11.42
CA PHE A 370 -18.07 0.02 -12.86
C PHE A 370 -17.92 -1.36 -13.48
N GLY A 371 -18.72 -1.67 -14.51
CA GLY A 371 -18.70 -2.97 -15.14
C GLY A 371 -19.13 -2.96 -16.61
N ASP A 372 -18.82 -4.08 -17.26
CA ASP A 372 -19.24 -4.40 -18.63
C ASP A 372 -19.68 -5.87 -18.65
N GLU A 373 -21.00 -6.09 -18.72
CA GLU A 373 -21.56 -7.44 -18.74
C GLU A 373 -21.09 -8.30 -19.92
N LYS A 374 -20.67 -7.65 -21.02
CA LYS A 374 -20.19 -8.33 -22.22
C LYS A 374 -18.75 -8.84 -22.10
N GLN A 375 -18.04 -8.39 -21.05
CA GLN A 375 -16.64 -8.76 -20.79
C GLN A 375 -16.49 -9.74 -19.60
N ASN A 376 -17.53 -10.49 -19.25
CA ASN A 376 -17.48 -11.49 -18.18
C ASN A 376 -16.62 -12.71 -18.60
N ILE A 377 -15.29 -12.53 -18.63
CA ILE A 377 -14.32 -13.55 -19.07
C ILE A 377 -14.28 -14.73 -18.10
N TYR A 378 -14.47 -14.47 -16.81
CA TYR A 378 -14.41 -15.48 -15.76
C TYR A 378 -15.74 -16.20 -15.51
N ARG A 379 -16.75 -15.95 -16.37
CA ARG A 379 -18.08 -16.60 -16.30
C ARG A 379 -18.71 -16.51 -14.91
N ARG A 380 -18.58 -15.36 -14.27
CA ARG A 380 -19.23 -15.10 -12.99
C ARG A 380 -20.74 -15.15 -13.14
N PRO A 381 -21.50 -15.54 -12.10
CA PRO A 381 -22.96 -15.58 -12.15
C PRO A 381 -23.55 -14.22 -12.52
N LEU A 382 -24.48 -14.23 -13.46
CA LEU A 382 -25.25 -13.08 -13.89
C LEU A 382 -26.71 -13.23 -13.42
N ASP A 383 -27.39 -12.12 -13.24
CA ASP A 383 -28.82 -12.09 -12.96
C ASP A 383 -29.68 -12.39 -14.22
N GLU A 384 -31.00 -12.35 -14.08
CA GLU A 384 -31.96 -12.57 -15.17
C GLU A 384 -31.78 -11.59 -16.34
N ASN A 385 -31.23 -10.39 -16.07
CA ASN A 385 -30.94 -9.36 -17.06
C ASN A 385 -29.53 -9.50 -17.68
N LYS A 386 -28.83 -10.60 -17.39
CA LYS A 386 -27.41 -10.85 -17.75
C LYS A 386 -26.44 -9.81 -17.18
N GLU A 387 -26.75 -9.23 -16.02
CA GLU A 387 -25.92 -8.27 -15.32
C GLU A 387 -25.19 -8.92 -14.13
N PRO A 388 -23.97 -8.48 -13.76
CA PRO A 388 -23.25 -9.01 -12.60
C PRO A 388 -24.08 -8.88 -11.31
N ILE A 389 -24.17 -9.96 -10.53
CA ILE A 389 -24.89 -10.00 -9.26
C ILE A 389 -24.10 -9.25 -8.20
N ILE A 390 -24.59 -8.09 -7.78
CA ILE A 390 -23.97 -7.26 -6.73
C ILE A 390 -24.98 -7.07 -5.59
N LYS A 391 -24.91 -7.96 -4.62
CA LYS A 391 -25.84 -7.96 -3.45
C LYS A 391 -25.63 -6.75 -2.53
N THR A 392 -24.44 -6.19 -2.49
CA THR A 392 -24.05 -5.06 -1.61
C THR A 392 -24.60 -3.71 -2.07
N ILE A 393 -25.14 -3.64 -3.29
CA ILE A 393 -25.80 -2.44 -3.85
C ILE A 393 -27.20 -2.81 -4.29
N ALA A 394 -28.20 -2.26 -3.60
CA ALA A 394 -29.60 -2.43 -3.96
C ALA A 394 -29.96 -1.71 -5.27
N GLY A 395 -30.98 -2.21 -5.97
CA GLY A 395 -31.51 -1.60 -7.19
C GLY A 395 -30.81 -2.02 -8.49
N ASN A 396 -31.35 -1.54 -9.61
CA ASN A 396 -30.86 -1.86 -10.95
C ASN A 396 -29.59 -1.08 -11.29
N TRP A 397 -28.89 -1.52 -12.34
CA TRP A 397 -27.78 -0.78 -12.89
C TRP A 397 -28.23 0.60 -13.37
N ASN A 398 -27.65 1.63 -12.79
CA ASN A 398 -27.96 3.01 -13.15
C ASN A 398 -27.15 3.39 -14.39
N LYS A 399 -27.85 3.77 -15.45
CA LYS A 399 -27.38 4.35 -16.70
C LYS A 399 -26.24 3.60 -17.41
N SER A 400 -26.49 3.28 -18.66
CA SER A 400 -25.49 2.78 -19.60
C SER A 400 -24.70 3.95 -20.18
N LEU A 401 -23.40 3.92 -20.10
CA LEU A 401 -22.52 4.78 -20.91
C LEU A 401 -22.50 4.22 -22.33
N ASN A 402 -23.50 4.57 -23.13
CA ASN A 402 -23.58 4.23 -24.54
C ASN A 402 -23.03 5.42 -25.34
N GLY A 403 -21.86 5.28 -25.94
CA GLY A 403 -21.31 6.27 -26.84
C GLY A 403 -19.79 6.23 -26.94
N LYS A 404 -19.28 6.39 -28.13
CA LYS A 404 -17.85 6.61 -28.37
C LYS A 404 -17.47 7.94 -27.70
N SER A 405 -16.56 7.92 -26.73
CA SER A 405 -15.93 9.14 -26.27
C SER A 405 -15.07 9.67 -27.40
N SER A 406 -15.47 10.78 -28.02
CA SER A 406 -14.59 11.54 -28.89
C SER A 406 -13.58 12.29 -28.01
N VAL A 407 -12.62 11.60 -27.47
CA VAL A 407 -11.39 12.22 -26.98
C VAL A 407 -10.53 12.42 -28.21
N SER A 408 -10.62 13.58 -28.82
CA SER A 408 -9.58 14.07 -29.70
C SER A 408 -8.39 14.37 -28.79
N CYS A 409 -7.49 13.40 -28.65
CA CYS A 409 -6.18 13.64 -28.09
C CYS A 409 -5.43 14.53 -29.13
N PRO A 410 -5.06 15.76 -28.81
CA PRO A 410 -4.09 16.43 -29.64
C PRO A 410 -2.79 15.67 -29.52
N LEU A 411 -2.40 14.97 -30.58
CA LEU A 411 -1.05 14.42 -30.72
C LEU A 411 -0.09 15.56 -30.44
N LYS A 412 0.71 15.47 -29.40
CA LYS A 412 1.87 16.34 -29.24
C LYS A 412 2.69 16.18 -30.52
N PRO A 413 3.08 17.27 -31.22
CA PRO A 413 3.99 17.15 -32.34
C PRO A 413 5.25 16.48 -31.83
N SER A 414 5.59 15.31 -32.38
CA SER A 414 6.90 14.71 -32.18
C SER A 414 7.92 15.70 -32.77
N ASP A 415 8.83 16.21 -31.94
CA ASP A 415 10.05 16.86 -32.36
C ASP A 415 10.97 15.82 -33.04
N SER A 416 10.60 15.41 -34.25
CA SER A 416 11.51 14.75 -35.17
C SER A 416 12.03 15.79 -36.14
N ALA A 417 13.11 16.47 -35.72
CA ALA A 417 13.91 17.21 -36.65
C ALA A 417 14.50 16.23 -37.70
N PRO A 418 14.41 16.53 -39.01
CA PRO A 418 14.99 15.66 -40.03
C PRO A 418 16.52 15.74 -39.93
N LEU A 419 17.16 14.57 -39.78
CA LEU A 419 18.59 14.42 -39.96
C LEU A 419 18.99 14.90 -41.38
N LYS A 420 19.68 16.04 -41.46
CA LYS A 420 20.33 16.47 -42.70
C LYS A 420 21.46 15.50 -43.00
N HIS A 421 21.27 14.72 -44.08
CA HIS A 421 22.37 14.05 -44.74
C HIS A 421 23.38 15.06 -45.23
N SER A 422 24.57 15.12 -44.63
CA SER A 422 25.72 15.79 -45.21
C SER A 422 26.34 14.86 -46.26
N THR A 423 26.15 15.22 -47.54
CA THR A 423 26.93 14.68 -48.64
C THR A 423 28.37 15.20 -48.54
N MET A 424 29.34 14.31 -48.48
CA MET A 424 30.75 14.65 -48.73
C MET A 424 30.96 14.93 -50.25
N PRO A 425 31.70 15.91 -50.63
CA PRO A 425 32.18 16.09 -51.99
C PRO A 425 33.47 15.25 -52.25
N PRO A 426 33.86 15.07 -53.54
CA PRO A 426 34.79 14.06 -54.02
C PRO A 426 36.23 14.21 -53.61
#